data_936ac997636feee56ebb4ce3b18daf7e
#
_entry.id   936ac997636feee56ebb4ce3b18daf7e
#
_cell.length_a   1.000
_cell.length_b   1.000
_cell.length_c   1.000
_cell.angle_alpha   90.00
_cell.angle_beta   90.00
_cell.angle_gamma   90.00
#
_symmetry.space_group_name_H-M   'P 1'
#
loop_
_entity.id
_entity.type
_entity.pdbx_description
1 polymer ?
#
loop_
_entity_poly.entity_id
_entity_poly.type
_entity_poly.pdbx_seq_one_letter_code
_entity_poly.pdbx_strand_id
1 'polypeptide(L)'
;MTQNIGDIYTLQERETQKWFAFQIIQLKGDQPKCEDWVAYVDLDYWSERKPTSDDLRNMHVLRLNHHSWNNDVHLCWAPYRWFPLKAEFVGNVPVLYNGECKSYGKWPNGTQQKLTEKWLQLPTEQVMAYKQALDDWNRNKSLLFAGEEIRRGLWCVNDERLDAIDDYSELDKLQGLSRVETTRYRPQLIPFLERRWLVRELVWGHCGQKILDLRSTHIEQLEVNDPDVQEIYLPQGVQTVTLKGLLSPNLRIFSHDDGYSLALEVELQDDHLPNVGLPKLMKLVLNNIKDLDLSAIITRHPNLIWLGLYGHPGVISNVSCIKQLKELETLLMFDLFGFSYDDFPLPSDLPNLEWLWLQSVPADAGKAIKRLYKNKIQDLVVSKLRSNEWLQENMNNPLRHWDENEFIPKSKYNKAVALWKEARRKVFEAAKEPNTFSDSIFSIASDYIEGFNKLDRRSAFIETEEREDIFNAFKSILDDVDLKIDRESLQKVMDEKRSW
;
A
#
# COMPACT_ATOMS: atom_id res chain seq x y z
N MET A 1 -20.70 -25.69 -3.99
CA MET A 1 -20.41 -26.51 -5.20
C MET A 1 -18.98 -26.97 -5.09
N THR A 2 -18.68 -28.23 -5.33
CA THR A 2 -17.33 -28.76 -5.44
C THR A 2 -16.79 -28.40 -6.83
N GLN A 3 -15.64 -27.73 -6.88
CA GLN A 3 -14.95 -27.42 -8.13
C GLN A 3 -14.30 -28.68 -8.70
N ASN A 4 -14.35 -28.85 -10.03
CA ASN A 4 -13.72 -29.95 -10.72
C ASN A 4 -12.69 -29.42 -11.72
N ILE A 5 -11.75 -30.26 -12.08
CA ILE A 5 -10.81 -29.96 -13.16
C ILE A 5 -11.60 -29.81 -14.47
N GLY A 6 -11.32 -28.76 -15.23
CA GLY A 6 -12.02 -28.42 -16.45
C GLY A 6 -13.21 -27.45 -16.26
N ASP A 7 -13.64 -27.20 -15.03
CA ASP A 7 -14.71 -26.23 -14.75
C ASP A 7 -14.31 -24.81 -15.18
N ILE A 8 -15.21 -24.17 -15.89
CA ILE A 8 -15.08 -22.75 -16.28
C ILE A 8 -16.07 -21.93 -15.46
N TYR A 9 -15.56 -20.88 -14.85
CA TYR A 9 -16.31 -19.90 -14.10
C TYR A 9 -16.19 -18.52 -14.74
N THR A 10 -17.19 -17.69 -14.49
CA THR A 10 -17.24 -16.30 -14.94
C THR A 10 -17.54 -15.36 -13.78
N LEU A 11 -17.02 -14.15 -13.90
CA LEU A 11 -17.27 -13.03 -13.01
C LEU A 11 -17.41 -11.74 -13.84
N GLN A 12 -18.04 -10.74 -13.27
CA GLN A 12 -18.08 -9.41 -13.85
C GLN A 12 -17.00 -8.54 -13.22
N GLU A 13 -16.15 -7.94 -14.05
CA GLU A 13 -15.15 -6.97 -13.57
C GLU A 13 -15.88 -5.67 -13.19
N ARG A 14 -15.52 -5.13 -12.02
CA ARG A 14 -16.31 -4.10 -11.35
C ARG A 14 -16.30 -2.75 -12.06
N GLU A 15 -15.15 -2.32 -12.57
CA GLU A 15 -15.00 -0.96 -13.12
C GLU A 15 -15.58 -0.89 -14.54
N THR A 16 -15.25 -1.85 -15.40
CA THR A 16 -15.68 -1.89 -16.79
C THR A 16 -17.04 -2.54 -16.96
N GLN A 17 -17.53 -3.27 -15.95
CA GLN A 17 -18.74 -4.10 -16.00
C GLN A 17 -18.68 -5.20 -17.06
N LYS A 18 -17.50 -5.49 -17.61
CA LYS A 18 -17.30 -6.59 -18.56
C LYS A 18 -17.18 -7.93 -17.84
N TRP A 19 -17.64 -8.97 -18.48
CA TRP A 19 -17.51 -10.36 -18.00
C TRP A 19 -16.19 -10.95 -18.48
N PHE A 20 -15.54 -11.67 -17.59
CA PHE A 20 -14.33 -12.45 -17.86
C PHE A 20 -14.52 -13.90 -17.40
N ALA A 21 -13.68 -14.80 -17.89
CA ALA A 21 -13.73 -16.22 -17.52
C ALA A 21 -12.37 -16.77 -17.15
N PHE A 22 -12.37 -17.83 -16.33
CA PHE A 22 -11.19 -18.60 -15.97
C PHE A 22 -11.53 -20.08 -15.87
N GLN A 23 -10.55 -20.96 -16.08
CA GLN A 23 -10.71 -22.40 -15.98
C GLN A 23 -9.92 -22.98 -14.82
N ILE A 24 -10.52 -23.89 -14.06
CA ILE A 24 -9.83 -24.72 -13.08
C ILE A 24 -9.03 -25.80 -13.81
N ILE A 25 -7.72 -25.84 -13.57
CA ILE A 25 -6.82 -26.75 -14.28
C ILE A 25 -6.20 -27.84 -13.40
N GLN A 26 -6.00 -27.57 -12.11
CA GLN A 26 -5.45 -28.54 -11.17
C GLN A 26 -6.04 -28.35 -9.77
N LEU A 27 -6.12 -29.44 -9.02
CA LEU A 27 -6.53 -29.45 -7.61
C LEU A 27 -5.43 -30.09 -6.78
N LYS A 28 -5.20 -29.61 -5.56
CA LYS A 28 -4.40 -30.34 -4.57
C LYS A 28 -5.34 -31.30 -3.83
N GLY A 29 -5.30 -32.59 -4.17
CA GLY A 29 -6.19 -33.62 -3.65
C GLY A 29 -7.44 -33.85 -4.52
N ASP A 30 -8.18 -34.94 -4.23
CA ASP A 30 -9.35 -35.34 -5.02
C ASP A 30 -10.57 -34.45 -4.81
N GLN A 31 -10.65 -33.80 -3.64
CA GLN A 31 -11.65 -32.77 -3.32
C GLN A 31 -10.99 -31.67 -2.49
N PRO A 32 -10.99 -30.39 -2.95
CA PRO A 32 -10.33 -29.33 -2.24
C PRO A 32 -11.01 -29.03 -0.90
N LYS A 33 -10.18 -28.82 0.12
CA LYS A 33 -10.56 -28.37 1.45
C LYS A 33 -10.21 -26.90 1.62
N CYS A 34 -10.69 -26.27 2.69
CA CYS A 34 -10.41 -24.84 2.96
C CYS A 34 -8.93 -24.46 2.92
N GLU A 35 -8.04 -25.40 3.24
CA GLU A 35 -6.58 -25.22 3.29
C GLU A 35 -5.89 -25.52 1.95
N ASP A 36 -6.65 -26.09 0.99
CA ASP A 36 -6.09 -26.52 -0.29
C ASP A 36 -5.98 -25.36 -1.28
N TRP A 37 -5.15 -25.59 -2.29
CA TRP A 37 -4.92 -24.67 -3.39
C TRP A 37 -5.51 -25.24 -4.67
N VAL A 38 -6.07 -24.35 -5.47
CA VAL A 38 -6.65 -24.66 -6.78
C VAL A 38 -5.90 -23.85 -7.83
N ALA A 39 -5.38 -24.53 -8.85
CA ALA A 39 -4.75 -23.84 -9.95
C ALA A 39 -5.78 -23.46 -11.01
N TYR A 40 -5.67 -22.26 -11.51
CA TYR A 40 -6.50 -21.74 -12.59
C TYR A 40 -5.68 -21.11 -13.70
N VAL A 41 -6.33 -20.92 -14.85
CA VAL A 41 -5.82 -20.17 -16.00
C VAL A 41 -6.87 -19.15 -16.43
N ASP A 42 -6.42 -17.92 -16.74
CA ASP A 42 -7.28 -16.90 -17.31
C ASP A 42 -7.63 -17.24 -18.77
N LEU A 43 -8.90 -16.97 -19.17
CA LEU A 43 -9.36 -17.15 -20.53
C LEU A 43 -9.52 -15.82 -21.25
N ASP A 44 -9.52 -15.86 -22.57
CA ASP A 44 -9.59 -14.69 -23.45
C ASP A 44 -11.00 -14.07 -23.56
N TYR A 45 -11.96 -14.58 -22.76
CA TYR A 45 -13.30 -14.01 -22.70
C TYR A 45 -13.29 -12.66 -22.00
N TRP A 46 -13.69 -11.63 -22.73
CA TRP A 46 -13.80 -10.25 -22.23
C TRP A 46 -14.92 -9.53 -22.97
N SER A 47 -16.11 -9.41 -22.38
CA SER A 47 -17.31 -8.99 -23.08
C SER A 47 -18.31 -8.30 -22.14
N GLU A 48 -19.12 -7.39 -22.68
CA GLU A 48 -20.27 -6.81 -21.97
C GLU A 48 -21.37 -7.86 -21.71
N ARG A 49 -21.41 -8.93 -22.49
CA ARG A 49 -22.36 -10.03 -22.34
C ARG A 49 -21.77 -11.14 -21.47
N LYS A 50 -22.57 -11.65 -20.52
CA LYS A 50 -22.23 -12.83 -19.74
C LYS A 50 -22.05 -14.05 -20.66
N PRO A 51 -21.00 -14.89 -20.46
CA PRO A 51 -20.80 -16.10 -21.23
C PRO A 51 -21.88 -17.17 -20.94
N THR A 52 -22.15 -17.96 -21.97
CA THR A 52 -23.04 -19.13 -21.90
C THR A 52 -22.28 -20.40 -22.27
N SER A 53 -22.92 -21.57 -22.15
CA SER A 53 -22.33 -22.85 -22.56
C SER A 53 -21.92 -22.90 -24.04
N ASP A 54 -22.58 -22.13 -24.89
CA ASP A 54 -22.26 -22.08 -26.33
C ASP A 54 -20.92 -21.34 -26.60
N ASP A 55 -20.54 -20.44 -25.71
CA ASP A 55 -19.28 -19.69 -25.83
C ASP A 55 -18.05 -20.54 -25.51
N LEU A 56 -18.22 -21.63 -24.74
CA LEU A 56 -17.12 -22.50 -24.29
C LEU A 56 -16.23 -23.01 -25.43
N ARG A 57 -16.82 -23.25 -26.61
CA ARG A 57 -16.08 -23.76 -27.79
C ARG A 57 -15.12 -22.75 -28.39
N ASN A 58 -15.35 -21.47 -28.11
CA ASN A 58 -14.56 -20.36 -28.66
C ASN A 58 -13.65 -19.70 -27.63
N MET A 59 -13.66 -20.19 -26.38
CA MET A 59 -12.77 -19.69 -25.35
C MET A 59 -11.37 -20.33 -25.47
N HIS A 60 -10.36 -19.51 -25.45
CA HIS A 60 -8.97 -19.95 -25.43
C HIS A 60 -8.26 -19.39 -24.19
N VAL A 61 -7.09 -19.90 -23.94
CA VAL A 61 -6.24 -19.39 -22.86
C VAL A 61 -5.77 -17.98 -23.19
N LEU A 62 -5.92 -17.07 -22.25
CA LEU A 62 -5.45 -15.70 -22.39
C LEU A 62 -3.94 -15.65 -22.49
N ARG A 63 -3.43 -15.01 -23.54
CA ARG A 63 -2.01 -14.75 -23.76
C ARG A 63 -1.70 -13.31 -23.35
N LEU A 64 -0.85 -13.17 -22.34
CA LEU A 64 -0.51 -11.86 -21.78
C LEU A 64 0.61 -11.20 -22.60
N ASN A 65 0.40 -9.94 -22.92
CA ASN A 65 1.36 -9.14 -23.68
C ASN A 65 1.59 -7.75 -23.07
N HIS A 66 1.15 -7.53 -21.85
CA HIS A 66 1.38 -6.29 -21.11
C HIS A 66 2.65 -6.37 -20.24
N HIS A 67 3.22 -5.24 -19.87
CA HIS A 67 4.43 -5.14 -19.06
C HIS A 67 5.56 -6.03 -19.60
N SER A 68 6.11 -6.91 -18.76
CA SER A 68 7.17 -7.85 -19.12
C SER A 68 6.67 -9.14 -19.79
N TRP A 69 5.36 -9.35 -19.90
CA TRP A 69 4.81 -10.55 -20.52
C TRP A 69 5.05 -10.60 -22.03
N ASN A 70 5.48 -11.73 -22.55
CA ASN A 70 5.81 -11.97 -23.95
C ASN A 70 4.97 -13.11 -24.52
N ASN A 71 3.65 -12.90 -24.59
CA ASN A 71 2.72 -13.91 -25.07
C ASN A 71 2.64 -15.16 -24.17
N ASP A 72 3.00 -15.02 -22.90
CA ASP A 72 2.96 -16.08 -21.89
C ASP A 72 1.56 -16.24 -21.30
N VAL A 73 1.36 -17.37 -20.61
CA VAL A 73 0.12 -17.71 -19.94
C VAL A 73 0.26 -17.47 -18.44
N HIS A 74 -0.71 -16.78 -17.87
CA HIS A 74 -0.81 -16.62 -16.42
C HIS A 74 -1.45 -17.85 -15.79
N LEU A 75 -0.67 -18.61 -15.02
CA LEU A 75 -1.12 -19.71 -14.20
C LEU A 75 -0.93 -19.36 -12.73
N CYS A 76 -1.95 -19.57 -11.91
CA CYS A 76 -1.88 -19.21 -10.52
C CYS A 76 -2.55 -20.26 -9.63
N TRP A 77 -1.87 -20.62 -8.52
CA TRP A 77 -2.49 -21.30 -7.39
C TRP A 77 -3.20 -20.30 -6.51
N ALA A 78 -4.50 -20.42 -6.32
CA ALA A 78 -5.31 -19.62 -5.40
C ALA A 78 -5.85 -20.48 -4.25
N PRO A 79 -5.97 -19.94 -3.02
CA PRO A 79 -6.53 -20.68 -1.90
C PRO A 79 -8.01 -21.01 -2.13
N TYR A 80 -8.39 -22.27 -1.95
CA TYR A 80 -9.77 -22.71 -2.13
C TYR A 80 -10.77 -21.93 -1.26
N ARG A 81 -10.40 -21.64 -0.02
CA ARG A 81 -11.23 -20.89 0.93
C ARG A 81 -11.62 -19.48 0.44
N TRP A 82 -10.86 -18.90 -0.49
CA TRP A 82 -11.12 -17.59 -1.06
C TRP A 82 -11.74 -17.63 -2.45
N PHE A 83 -12.34 -18.78 -2.81
CA PHE A 83 -13.07 -18.88 -4.08
C PHE A 83 -14.14 -17.79 -4.15
N PRO A 84 -14.20 -16.99 -5.25
CA PRO A 84 -15.08 -15.85 -5.32
C PRO A 84 -16.55 -16.25 -5.17
N LEU A 85 -17.24 -15.68 -4.18
CA LEU A 85 -18.64 -16.02 -3.89
C LEU A 85 -19.59 -15.68 -5.04
N LYS A 86 -19.24 -14.69 -5.84
CA LYS A 86 -20.01 -14.22 -7.01
C LYS A 86 -19.65 -14.97 -8.31
N ALA A 87 -18.70 -15.92 -8.26
CA ALA A 87 -18.31 -16.68 -9.44
C ALA A 87 -19.45 -17.62 -9.88
N GLU A 88 -19.80 -17.55 -11.15
CA GLU A 88 -20.87 -18.35 -11.72
C GLU A 88 -20.30 -19.43 -12.63
N PHE A 89 -20.78 -20.65 -12.48
CA PHE A 89 -20.38 -21.78 -13.30
C PHE A 89 -20.95 -21.65 -14.70
N VAL A 90 -20.12 -21.80 -15.73
CA VAL A 90 -20.50 -21.73 -17.15
C VAL A 90 -20.60 -23.12 -17.77
N GLY A 91 -19.66 -24.00 -17.44
CA GLY A 91 -19.62 -25.38 -17.92
C GLY A 91 -18.27 -26.04 -17.67
N ASN A 92 -18.14 -27.29 -18.10
CA ASN A 92 -16.90 -28.07 -17.99
C ASN A 92 -16.44 -28.50 -19.38
N VAL A 93 -15.16 -28.26 -19.68
CA VAL A 93 -14.50 -28.69 -20.90
C VAL A 93 -13.12 -29.27 -20.55
N PRO A 94 -12.51 -30.07 -21.44
CA PRO A 94 -11.12 -30.50 -21.23
C PRO A 94 -10.20 -29.32 -20.92
N VAL A 95 -9.19 -29.57 -20.10
CA VAL A 95 -8.22 -28.53 -19.71
C VAL A 95 -7.59 -27.91 -20.95
N LEU A 96 -7.72 -26.60 -21.09
CA LEU A 96 -7.25 -25.85 -22.25
C LEU A 96 -5.74 -25.60 -22.24
N TYR A 97 -5.08 -25.75 -21.06
CA TYR A 97 -3.64 -25.55 -20.92
C TYR A 97 -3.02 -26.45 -19.83
N ASN A 98 -2.08 -27.29 -20.20
CA ASN A 98 -1.40 -28.26 -19.33
C ASN A 98 -0.02 -27.79 -18.84
N GLY A 99 0.19 -26.50 -18.64
CA GLY A 99 1.44 -25.96 -18.10
C GLY A 99 1.63 -26.22 -16.62
N GLU A 100 2.88 -26.25 -16.17
CA GLU A 100 3.21 -26.30 -14.74
C GLU A 100 2.91 -24.95 -14.05
N CYS A 101 2.07 -24.97 -13.04
CA CYS A 101 1.75 -23.78 -12.25
C CYS A 101 2.76 -23.60 -11.12
N LYS A 102 3.51 -22.51 -11.15
CA LYS A 102 4.56 -22.16 -10.16
C LYS A 102 4.21 -20.93 -9.32
N SER A 103 3.24 -20.12 -9.75
CA SER A 103 2.83 -18.89 -9.07
C SER A 103 1.73 -19.14 -8.06
N TYR A 104 1.79 -18.44 -6.93
CA TYR A 104 0.76 -18.44 -5.89
C TYR A 104 0.22 -17.02 -5.75
N GLY A 105 -1.10 -16.88 -5.63
CA GLY A 105 -1.73 -15.57 -5.57
C GLY A 105 -3.20 -15.61 -5.20
N LYS A 106 -3.93 -14.62 -5.70
CA LYS A 106 -5.38 -14.45 -5.49
C LYS A 106 -6.16 -15.04 -6.66
N TRP A 107 -7.46 -15.24 -6.48
CA TRP A 107 -8.38 -15.57 -7.56
C TRP A 107 -8.45 -14.44 -8.59
N PRO A 108 -8.77 -14.76 -9.86
CA PRO A 108 -8.85 -13.77 -10.92
C PRO A 108 -9.98 -12.77 -10.66
N ASN A 109 -9.75 -11.54 -11.06
CA ASN A 109 -10.68 -10.43 -10.91
C ASN A 109 -10.86 -9.61 -12.21
N GLY A 110 -10.43 -10.16 -13.34
CA GLY A 110 -10.49 -9.49 -14.65
C GLY A 110 -9.32 -8.55 -14.97
N THR A 111 -8.40 -8.37 -14.04
CA THR A 111 -7.25 -7.46 -14.25
C THR A 111 -6.40 -7.86 -15.47
N GLN A 112 -6.19 -9.16 -15.71
CA GLN A 112 -5.36 -9.62 -16.83
C GLN A 112 -6.01 -9.28 -18.18
N GLN A 113 -7.32 -9.49 -18.31
CA GLN A 113 -8.08 -9.14 -19.51
C GLN A 113 -8.11 -7.63 -19.74
N LYS A 114 -8.39 -6.87 -18.68
CA LYS A 114 -8.40 -5.40 -18.70
C LYS A 114 -7.06 -4.81 -19.13
N LEU A 115 -5.96 -5.29 -18.55
CA LEU A 115 -4.60 -4.85 -18.91
C LEU A 115 -4.25 -5.25 -20.36
N THR A 116 -4.63 -6.45 -20.79
CA THR A 116 -4.41 -6.89 -22.18
C THR A 116 -5.14 -5.98 -23.15
N GLU A 117 -6.42 -5.68 -22.92
CA GLU A 117 -7.19 -4.73 -23.75
C GLU A 117 -6.53 -3.34 -23.78
N LYS A 118 -6.14 -2.81 -22.61
CA LYS A 118 -5.48 -1.50 -22.50
C LYS A 118 -4.17 -1.45 -23.28
N TRP A 119 -3.32 -2.48 -23.18
CA TRP A 119 -2.03 -2.52 -23.86
C TRP A 119 -2.13 -2.67 -25.37
N LEU A 120 -3.21 -3.25 -25.89
CA LEU A 120 -3.48 -3.30 -27.34
C LEU A 120 -3.79 -1.90 -27.92
N GLN A 121 -4.21 -0.95 -27.09
CA GLN A 121 -4.49 0.43 -27.48
C GLN A 121 -3.26 1.34 -27.44
N LEU A 122 -2.15 0.88 -26.82
CA LEU A 122 -0.93 1.67 -26.72
C LEU A 122 -0.17 1.75 -28.06
N PRO A 123 0.58 2.85 -28.31
CA PRO A 123 1.41 2.96 -29.50
C PRO A 123 2.42 1.80 -29.59
N THR A 124 2.31 1.00 -30.64
CA THR A 124 3.09 -0.22 -30.83
C THR A 124 4.60 0.03 -30.73
N GLU A 125 5.09 1.14 -31.26
CA GLU A 125 6.51 1.50 -31.20
C GLU A 125 6.99 1.70 -29.77
N GLN A 126 6.20 2.39 -28.92
CA GLN A 126 6.56 2.59 -27.50
C GLN A 126 6.53 1.27 -26.73
N VAL A 127 5.56 0.40 -26.99
CA VAL A 127 5.48 -0.93 -26.36
C VAL A 127 6.68 -1.78 -26.75
N MET A 128 7.06 -1.81 -28.02
CA MET A 128 8.21 -2.57 -28.50
C MET A 128 9.52 -2.05 -27.89
N ALA A 129 9.71 -0.73 -27.89
CA ALA A 129 10.89 -0.10 -27.32
C ALA A 129 11.00 -0.35 -25.81
N TYR A 130 9.88 -0.29 -25.08
CA TYR A 130 9.81 -0.61 -23.66
C TYR A 130 10.24 -2.06 -23.37
N LYS A 131 9.68 -3.02 -24.11
CA LYS A 131 10.04 -4.45 -23.96
C LYS A 131 11.50 -4.70 -24.29
N GLN A 132 12.02 -4.06 -25.32
CA GLN A 132 13.46 -4.15 -25.65
C GLN A 132 14.32 -3.56 -24.52
N ALA A 133 13.89 -2.48 -23.88
CA ALA A 133 14.60 -1.89 -22.75
C ALA A 133 14.63 -2.82 -21.53
N LEU A 134 13.54 -3.54 -21.25
CA LEU A 134 13.51 -4.57 -20.19
C LEU A 134 14.48 -5.73 -20.49
N ASP A 135 14.53 -6.20 -21.73
CA ASP A 135 15.47 -7.23 -22.14
C ASP A 135 16.93 -6.76 -22.06
N ASP A 136 17.20 -5.53 -22.50
CA ASP A 136 18.51 -4.89 -22.41
C ASP A 136 18.95 -4.69 -20.94
N TRP A 137 18.02 -4.37 -20.03
CA TRP A 137 18.29 -4.35 -18.60
C TRP A 137 18.76 -5.70 -18.07
N ASN A 138 18.05 -6.77 -18.42
CA ASN A 138 18.42 -8.13 -18.02
C ASN A 138 19.78 -8.57 -18.58
N ARG A 139 20.18 -8.03 -19.73
CA ARG A 139 21.47 -8.28 -20.37
C ARG A 139 22.57 -7.31 -19.96
N ASN A 140 22.35 -6.44 -18.96
CA ASN A 140 23.30 -5.44 -18.48
C ASN A 140 23.83 -4.49 -19.57
N LYS A 141 23.00 -4.17 -20.58
CA LYS A 141 23.39 -3.19 -21.58
C LYS A 141 23.31 -1.78 -21.02
N SER A 142 24.23 -0.93 -21.47
CA SER A 142 24.31 0.48 -21.09
C SER A 142 23.94 1.41 -22.24
N LEU A 143 23.71 2.68 -21.89
CA LEU A 143 23.55 3.80 -22.81
C LEU A 143 24.15 5.06 -22.18
N LEU A 144 24.51 6.03 -23.02
CA LEU A 144 24.97 7.36 -22.58
C LEU A 144 23.76 8.26 -22.32
N PHE A 145 23.61 8.73 -21.07
CA PHE A 145 22.56 9.64 -20.61
C PHE A 145 23.20 10.81 -19.85
N ALA A 146 22.92 12.03 -20.24
CA ALA A 146 23.50 13.24 -19.63
C ALA A 146 25.05 13.20 -19.46
N GLY A 147 25.75 12.54 -20.38
CA GLY A 147 27.21 12.39 -20.31
C GLY A 147 27.71 11.22 -19.47
N GLU A 148 26.84 10.47 -18.80
CA GLU A 148 27.16 9.32 -17.97
C GLU A 148 26.70 8.02 -18.62
N GLU A 149 27.46 6.94 -18.42
CA GLU A 149 27.04 5.62 -18.81
C GLU A 149 26.12 5.00 -17.77
N ILE A 150 24.85 4.77 -18.14
CA ILE A 150 23.84 4.19 -17.27
C ILE A 150 23.26 2.91 -17.86
N ARG A 151 22.57 2.12 -17.04
CA ARG A 151 21.91 0.89 -17.48
C ARG A 151 20.70 1.21 -18.36
N ARG A 152 20.62 0.61 -19.55
CA ARG A 152 19.66 0.98 -20.60
C ARG A 152 18.19 0.84 -20.22
N GLY A 153 17.82 -0.14 -19.42
CA GLY A 153 16.46 -0.35 -18.97
C GLY A 153 16.09 0.40 -17.69
N LEU A 154 16.74 1.53 -17.38
CA LEU A 154 16.40 2.34 -16.22
C LEU A 154 14.91 2.68 -16.23
N TRP A 155 14.23 2.36 -15.11
CA TRP A 155 12.78 2.47 -14.99
C TRP A 155 12.32 3.66 -14.14
N CYS A 156 13.22 4.30 -13.39
CA CYS A 156 12.93 5.43 -12.51
C CYS A 156 13.97 6.54 -12.68
N VAL A 157 13.51 7.78 -12.71
CA VAL A 157 14.35 8.99 -12.61
C VAL A 157 13.89 9.86 -11.46
N ASN A 158 14.85 10.46 -10.78
CA ASN A 158 14.66 11.38 -9.66
C ASN A 158 15.24 12.77 -10.00
N ASP A 159 15.18 13.71 -9.04
CA ASP A 159 15.67 15.07 -9.22
C ASP A 159 17.14 15.15 -9.63
N GLU A 160 18.01 14.29 -9.12
CA GLU A 160 19.42 14.25 -9.48
C GLU A 160 19.61 14.04 -10.99
N ARG A 161 18.88 13.11 -11.58
CA ARG A 161 18.94 12.83 -13.02
C ARG A 161 18.21 13.88 -13.86
N LEU A 162 17.13 14.45 -13.32
CA LEU A 162 16.40 15.54 -13.97
C LEU A 162 17.19 16.85 -13.99
N ASP A 163 18.06 17.09 -12.99
CA ASP A 163 18.95 18.25 -12.93
C ASP A 163 20.16 18.10 -13.86
N ALA A 164 20.51 16.89 -14.25
CA ALA A 164 21.63 16.61 -15.14
C ALA A 164 21.30 16.84 -16.63
N ILE A 165 20.06 17.16 -16.98
CA ILE A 165 19.61 17.37 -18.36
C ILE A 165 19.05 18.78 -18.56
N ASP A 166 19.42 19.41 -19.66
CA ASP A 166 18.86 20.71 -20.09
C ASP A 166 17.58 20.53 -20.92
N ASP A 167 17.50 19.44 -21.65
CA ASP A 167 16.37 19.10 -22.54
C ASP A 167 15.76 17.73 -22.18
N TYR A 168 14.45 17.70 -21.96
CA TYR A 168 13.68 16.49 -21.66
C TYR A 168 13.62 15.49 -22.83
N SER A 169 14.11 15.85 -24.02
CA SER A 169 14.33 14.88 -25.11
C SER A 169 15.39 13.80 -24.72
N GLU A 170 16.29 14.10 -23.80
CA GLU A 170 17.23 13.10 -23.25
C GLU A 170 16.49 11.95 -22.57
N LEU A 171 15.36 12.20 -21.89
CA LEU A 171 14.53 11.17 -21.27
C LEU A 171 13.91 10.20 -22.28
N ASP A 172 13.81 10.59 -23.58
CA ASP A 172 13.31 9.75 -24.63
C ASP A 172 14.26 8.57 -24.95
N LYS A 173 15.54 8.67 -24.53
CA LYS A 173 16.48 7.55 -24.58
C LYS A 173 16.15 6.45 -23.58
N LEU A 174 15.44 6.79 -22.47
CA LEU A 174 15.07 5.89 -21.39
C LEU A 174 13.75 5.18 -21.73
N GLN A 175 13.79 4.22 -22.65
CA GLN A 175 12.59 3.52 -23.12
C GLN A 175 11.93 2.64 -22.06
N GLY A 176 12.68 2.22 -21.01
CA GLY A 176 12.17 1.48 -19.84
C GLY A 176 11.54 2.36 -18.76
N LEU A 177 11.60 3.70 -18.90
CA LEU A 177 11.12 4.62 -17.89
C LEU A 177 9.62 4.48 -17.66
N SER A 178 9.24 4.17 -16.42
CA SER A 178 7.85 4.03 -15.97
C SER A 178 7.50 4.90 -14.75
N ARG A 179 8.52 5.43 -14.05
CA ARG A 179 8.36 6.22 -12.82
C ARG A 179 9.22 7.49 -12.86
N VAL A 180 8.63 8.60 -12.43
CA VAL A 180 9.32 9.87 -12.24
C VAL A 180 9.08 10.38 -10.82
N GLU A 181 10.15 10.82 -10.15
CA GLU A 181 10.12 11.39 -8.81
C GLU A 181 10.69 12.82 -8.86
N THR A 182 9.96 13.78 -8.35
CA THR A 182 10.43 15.18 -8.29
C THR A 182 9.95 15.89 -7.05
N THR A 183 10.83 16.69 -6.47
CA THR A 183 10.54 17.63 -5.36
C THR A 183 10.63 19.08 -5.81
N ARG A 184 10.71 19.33 -7.13
CA ARG A 184 10.81 20.68 -7.71
C ARG A 184 9.87 20.82 -8.90
N TYR A 185 9.23 21.95 -9.01
CA TYR A 185 8.43 22.27 -10.19
C TYR A 185 9.30 22.35 -11.44
N ARG A 186 8.89 21.62 -12.48
CA ARG A 186 9.59 21.55 -13.76
C ARG A 186 8.58 21.74 -14.90
N PRO A 187 8.60 22.90 -15.58
CA PRO A 187 7.60 23.23 -16.60
C PRO A 187 7.52 22.21 -17.76
N GLN A 188 8.64 21.55 -18.07
CA GLN A 188 8.71 20.57 -19.16
C GLN A 188 8.23 19.16 -18.77
N LEU A 189 8.02 18.89 -17.46
CA LEU A 189 7.68 17.55 -16.98
C LEU A 189 6.30 17.08 -17.47
N ILE A 190 5.27 17.90 -17.29
CA ILE A 190 3.92 17.53 -17.72
C ILE A 190 3.86 17.30 -19.24
N PRO A 191 4.37 18.19 -20.12
CA PRO A 191 4.46 17.93 -21.56
C PRO A 191 5.24 16.66 -21.93
N PHE A 192 6.26 16.30 -21.13
CA PHE A 192 6.96 15.02 -21.32
C PHE A 192 6.05 13.83 -20.97
N LEU A 193 5.36 13.86 -19.83
CA LEU A 193 4.44 12.78 -19.39
C LEU A 193 3.27 12.57 -20.38
N GLU A 194 2.77 13.63 -21.01
CA GLU A 194 1.71 13.57 -22.00
C GLU A 194 2.04 12.68 -23.22
N ARG A 195 3.30 12.74 -23.70
CA ARG A 195 3.73 11.97 -24.87
C ARG A 195 4.27 10.57 -24.54
N ARG A 196 4.48 10.26 -23.25
CA ARG A 196 5.11 9.01 -22.78
C ARG A 196 4.07 8.09 -22.12
N TRP A 197 3.39 7.30 -22.93
CA TRP A 197 2.30 6.42 -22.51
C TRP A 197 2.66 5.37 -21.44
N LEU A 198 3.93 5.02 -21.33
CA LEU A 198 4.41 3.99 -20.41
C LEU A 198 5.05 4.55 -19.13
N VAL A 199 5.12 5.88 -18.99
CA VAL A 199 5.42 6.53 -17.70
C VAL A 199 4.11 6.62 -16.92
N ARG A 200 3.95 5.73 -15.94
CA ARG A 200 2.68 5.51 -15.24
C ARG A 200 2.69 5.90 -13.77
N GLU A 201 3.87 6.14 -13.22
CA GLU A 201 4.04 6.50 -11.81
C GLU A 201 4.67 7.88 -11.69
N LEU A 202 4.06 8.74 -10.87
CA LEU A 202 4.58 10.07 -10.54
C LEU A 202 4.61 10.26 -9.03
N VAL A 203 5.78 10.62 -8.52
CA VAL A 203 5.95 11.13 -7.16
C VAL A 203 6.16 12.64 -7.25
N TRP A 204 5.24 13.39 -6.65
CA TRP A 204 5.20 14.83 -6.65
C TRP A 204 5.37 15.35 -5.23
N GLY A 205 6.52 15.97 -4.94
CA GLY A 205 6.83 16.51 -3.62
C GLY A 205 7.27 17.97 -3.69
N HIS A 206 6.81 18.78 -2.74
CA HIS A 206 7.29 20.15 -2.46
C HIS A 206 7.53 21.06 -3.70
N CYS A 207 6.75 20.87 -4.76
CA CYS A 207 6.89 21.64 -6.00
C CYS A 207 6.32 23.06 -5.90
N GLY A 208 5.60 23.38 -4.83
CA GLY A 208 5.05 24.72 -4.57
C GLY A 208 3.95 25.16 -5.54
N GLN A 209 3.31 24.22 -6.25
CA GLN A 209 2.24 24.52 -7.18
C GLN A 209 0.89 24.30 -6.50
N LYS A 210 -0.04 25.26 -6.66
CA LYS A 210 -1.41 25.12 -6.14
C LYS A 210 -2.27 24.16 -6.94
N ILE A 211 -1.96 23.98 -8.21
CA ILE A 211 -2.73 23.14 -9.14
C ILE A 211 -1.78 22.15 -9.78
N LEU A 212 -2.12 20.88 -9.68
CA LEU A 212 -1.48 19.77 -10.38
C LEU A 212 -2.48 19.21 -11.41
N ASP A 213 -2.32 19.58 -12.68
CA ASP A 213 -3.16 19.10 -13.76
C ASP A 213 -2.46 17.97 -14.52
N LEU A 214 -2.98 16.75 -14.38
CA LEU A 214 -2.46 15.55 -15.01
C LEU A 214 -3.43 14.94 -16.04
N ARG A 215 -4.52 15.62 -16.38
CA ARG A 215 -5.59 15.07 -17.24
C ARG A 215 -5.14 14.55 -18.59
N SER A 216 -4.10 15.16 -19.15
CA SER A 216 -3.51 14.77 -20.45
C SER A 216 -2.44 13.69 -20.34
N THR A 217 -2.09 13.26 -19.14
CA THR A 217 -1.05 12.26 -18.91
C THR A 217 -1.61 10.82 -18.84
N HIS A 218 -0.71 9.85 -18.70
CA HIS A 218 -1.03 8.43 -18.59
C HIS A 218 -0.71 7.84 -17.22
N ILE A 219 -0.64 8.70 -16.21
CA ILE A 219 -0.31 8.31 -14.82
C ILE A 219 -1.42 7.41 -14.26
N GLU A 220 -1.02 6.26 -13.72
CA GLU A 220 -1.88 5.29 -13.04
C GLU A 220 -1.72 5.33 -11.52
N GLN A 221 -0.53 5.72 -11.05
CA GLN A 221 -0.21 5.83 -9.64
C GLN A 221 0.41 7.21 -9.39
N LEU A 222 -0.20 7.96 -8.49
CA LEU A 222 0.23 9.29 -8.08
C LEU A 222 0.52 9.31 -6.58
N GLU A 223 1.73 9.68 -6.21
CA GLU A 223 2.07 10.02 -4.83
C GLU A 223 2.27 11.53 -4.73
N VAL A 224 1.61 12.18 -3.75
CA VAL A 224 1.73 13.62 -3.50
C VAL A 224 2.17 13.87 -2.08
N ASN A 225 3.28 14.59 -1.94
CA ASN A 225 3.81 15.09 -0.67
C ASN A 225 4.10 16.58 -0.82
N ASP A 226 3.05 17.39 -0.98
CA ASP A 226 3.17 18.84 -1.23
C ASP A 226 2.05 19.60 -0.52
N PRO A 227 2.32 20.33 0.56
CA PRO A 227 1.32 21.06 1.34
C PRO A 227 0.70 22.24 0.58
N ASP A 228 1.31 22.69 -0.50
CA ASP A 228 0.83 23.83 -1.28
C ASP A 228 -0.23 23.45 -2.31
N VAL A 229 -0.33 22.16 -2.67
CA VAL A 229 -1.30 21.70 -3.65
C VAL A 229 -2.73 21.79 -3.10
N GLN A 230 -3.57 22.52 -3.82
CA GLN A 230 -5.00 22.73 -3.50
C GLN A 230 -5.93 21.99 -4.46
N GLU A 231 -5.51 21.78 -5.70
CA GLU A 231 -6.30 21.09 -6.71
C GLU A 231 -5.45 20.06 -7.46
N ILE A 232 -5.98 18.84 -7.57
CA ILE A 232 -5.38 17.77 -8.38
C ILE A 232 -6.41 17.34 -9.40
N TYR A 233 -6.08 17.47 -10.68
CA TYR A 233 -6.88 16.96 -11.79
C TYR A 233 -6.26 15.67 -12.32
N LEU A 234 -6.95 14.56 -12.10
CA LEU A 234 -6.45 13.22 -12.40
C LEU A 234 -6.70 12.83 -13.86
N PRO A 235 -5.78 12.04 -14.46
CA PRO A 235 -6.01 11.46 -15.78
C PRO A 235 -7.09 10.36 -15.73
N GLN A 236 -7.65 10.06 -16.87
CA GLN A 236 -8.51 8.89 -17.00
C GLN A 236 -7.67 7.61 -16.85
N GLY A 237 -8.09 6.74 -15.93
CA GLY A 237 -7.41 5.46 -15.69
C GLY A 237 -6.37 5.48 -14.55
N VAL A 238 -6.29 6.58 -13.77
CA VAL A 238 -5.58 6.55 -12.48
C VAL A 238 -6.22 5.51 -11.56
N GLN A 239 -5.38 4.73 -10.90
CA GLN A 239 -5.81 3.63 -10.03
C GLN A 239 -5.59 3.94 -8.55
N THR A 240 -4.48 4.62 -8.25
CA THR A 240 -4.09 4.91 -6.86
C THR A 240 -3.59 6.34 -6.74
N VAL A 241 -4.09 7.02 -5.71
CA VAL A 241 -3.53 8.29 -5.23
C VAL A 241 -3.10 8.09 -3.79
N THR A 242 -1.82 8.35 -3.51
CA THR A 242 -1.24 8.32 -2.17
C THR A 242 -0.91 9.75 -1.73
N LEU A 243 -1.47 10.18 -0.62
CA LEU A 243 -1.22 11.50 -0.03
C LEU A 243 -0.33 11.34 1.20
N LYS A 244 0.79 12.04 1.23
CA LYS A 244 1.76 12.01 2.33
C LYS A 244 2.06 13.41 2.87
N GLY A 245 2.56 13.46 4.09
CA GLY A 245 2.93 14.73 4.73
C GLY A 245 1.73 15.62 5.08
N LEU A 246 1.99 16.89 5.30
CA LEU A 246 0.94 17.87 5.57
C LEU A 246 0.12 18.11 4.30
N LEU A 247 -1.18 18.04 4.43
CA LEU A 247 -2.13 18.29 3.34
C LEU A 247 -2.73 19.67 3.45
N SER A 248 -2.92 20.34 2.32
CA SER A 248 -3.70 21.57 2.28
C SER A 248 -5.12 21.32 2.79
N PRO A 249 -5.66 22.12 3.71
CA PRO A 249 -7.05 21.99 4.17
C PRO A 249 -8.08 22.23 3.04
N ASN A 250 -7.63 22.87 1.95
CA ASN A 250 -8.43 23.16 0.77
C ASN A 250 -8.20 22.15 -0.36
N LEU A 251 -7.46 21.06 -0.11
CA LEU A 251 -7.17 20.06 -1.14
C LEU A 251 -8.45 19.48 -1.75
N ARG A 252 -8.52 19.52 -3.07
CA ARG A 252 -9.57 18.91 -3.89
C ARG A 252 -8.96 18.03 -4.95
N ILE A 253 -9.54 16.86 -5.15
CA ILE A 253 -9.15 15.91 -6.19
C ILE A 253 -10.31 15.75 -7.16
N PHE A 254 -10.03 15.93 -8.44
CA PHE A 254 -11.00 15.81 -9.51
C PHE A 254 -10.65 14.58 -10.36
N SER A 255 -11.55 13.61 -10.40
CA SER A 255 -11.48 12.45 -11.30
C SER A 255 -12.70 12.41 -12.20
N HIS A 256 -12.59 11.76 -13.37
CA HIS A 256 -13.67 11.70 -14.35
C HIS A 256 -14.91 10.92 -13.87
N ASP A 257 -14.74 10.03 -12.88
CA ASP A 257 -15.78 9.14 -12.34
C ASP A 257 -16.11 9.41 -10.86
N ASP A 258 -15.76 10.60 -10.34
CA ASP A 258 -15.94 11.00 -8.95
C ASP A 258 -15.25 10.06 -7.93
N GLY A 259 -14.19 9.35 -8.36
CA GLY A 259 -13.39 8.43 -7.54
C GLY A 259 -13.86 6.97 -7.55
N TYR A 260 -14.79 6.58 -8.42
CA TYR A 260 -15.35 5.22 -8.45
C TYR A 260 -14.28 4.12 -8.67
N SER A 261 -13.31 4.36 -9.55
CA SER A 261 -12.22 3.40 -9.83
C SER A 261 -10.95 3.62 -8.99
N LEU A 262 -10.97 4.63 -8.11
CA LEU A 262 -9.80 5.08 -7.38
C LEU A 262 -9.62 4.38 -6.03
N ALA A 263 -8.37 4.04 -5.71
CA ALA A 263 -7.91 3.80 -4.35
C ALA A 263 -7.22 5.07 -3.82
N LEU A 264 -7.71 5.60 -2.70
CA LEU A 264 -7.10 6.71 -1.99
C LEU A 264 -6.38 6.19 -0.74
N GLU A 265 -5.09 6.42 -0.67
CA GLU A 265 -4.27 6.12 0.50
C GLU A 265 -3.77 7.42 1.12
N VAL A 266 -3.93 7.58 2.43
CA VAL A 266 -3.55 8.81 3.12
C VAL A 266 -2.73 8.48 4.35
N GLU A 267 -1.56 9.10 4.45
CA GLU A 267 -0.75 9.10 5.66
C GLU A 267 -1.10 10.36 6.49
N LEU A 268 -1.92 10.14 7.53
CA LEU A 268 -2.40 11.24 8.37
C LEU A 268 -1.26 11.81 9.23
N GLN A 269 -1.14 13.14 9.27
CA GLN A 269 -0.18 13.84 10.13
C GLN A 269 -0.84 14.46 11.36
N ASP A 270 -2.09 14.92 11.23
CA ASP A 270 -2.85 15.67 12.23
C ASP A 270 -4.25 15.07 12.50
N ASP A 271 -4.44 13.79 12.19
CA ASP A 271 -5.71 13.06 12.35
C ASP A 271 -6.91 13.67 11.60
N HIS A 272 -6.62 14.56 10.65
CA HIS A 272 -7.62 15.21 9.82
C HIS A 272 -7.46 14.84 8.34
N LEU A 273 -8.52 14.24 7.78
CA LEU A 273 -8.62 14.07 6.33
C LEU A 273 -9.45 15.24 5.76
N PRO A 274 -8.89 16.13 4.94
CA PRO A 274 -9.64 17.17 4.26
C PRO A 274 -10.74 16.57 3.38
N ASN A 275 -11.76 17.38 3.05
CA ASN A 275 -12.78 16.93 2.12
C ASN A 275 -12.24 16.98 0.69
N VAL A 276 -11.62 15.91 0.24
CA VAL A 276 -10.95 15.82 -1.07
C VAL A 276 -11.91 15.77 -2.29
N GLY A 277 -13.23 15.66 -2.09
CA GLY A 277 -14.20 15.80 -3.18
C GLY A 277 -14.41 14.55 -4.04
N LEU A 278 -14.23 13.35 -3.52
CA LEU A 278 -14.42 12.07 -4.23
C LEU A 278 -15.64 11.31 -3.68
N PRO A 279 -16.88 11.70 -4.04
CA PRO A 279 -18.09 11.15 -3.41
C PRO A 279 -18.39 9.69 -3.77
N LYS A 280 -17.80 9.17 -4.85
CA LYS A 280 -17.98 7.77 -5.25
C LYS A 280 -16.75 6.90 -4.93
N LEU A 281 -15.85 7.38 -4.08
CA LEU A 281 -14.66 6.64 -3.69
C LEU A 281 -15.03 5.25 -3.16
N MET A 282 -14.37 4.21 -3.70
CA MET A 282 -14.62 2.83 -3.32
C MET A 282 -13.55 2.25 -2.39
N LYS A 283 -12.33 2.74 -2.44
CA LYS A 283 -11.23 2.22 -1.61
C LYS A 283 -10.54 3.35 -0.88
N LEU A 284 -10.51 3.25 0.46
CA LEU A 284 -9.84 4.21 1.33
C LEU A 284 -8.91 3.48 2.30
N VAL A 285 -7.68 3.94 2.37
CA VAL A 285 -6.69 3.50 3.37
C VAL A 285 -6.20 4.72 4.13
N LEU A 286 -6.31 4.68 5.45
CA LEU A 286 -5.80 5.71 6.35
C LEU A 286 -4.70 5.14 7.21
N ASN A 287 -3.51 5.69 7.09
CA ASN A 287 -2.32 5.30 7.83
C ASN A 287 -1.96 6.34 8.90
N ASN A 288 -1.23 5.93 9.91
CA ASN A 288 -0.71 6.78 10.98
C ASN A 288 -1.82 7.48 11.82
N ILE A 289 -2.95 6.78 12.03
CA ILE A 289 -4.05 7.28 12.84
C ILE A 289 -3.59 7.38 14.30
N LYS A 290 -3.76 8.58 14.91
CA LYS A 290 -3.54 8.83 16.35
C LYS A 290 -4.85 8.99 17.11
N ASP A 291 -5.72 9.88 16.65
CA ASP A 291 -7.08 10.10 17.22
C ASP A 291 -8.05 10.50 16.10
N LEU A 292 -8.92 9.59 15.67
CA LEU A 292 -9.75 9.76 14.49
C LEU A 292 -11.24 9.50 14.78
N ASP A 293 -12.09 10.47 14.44
CA ASP A 293 -13.55 10.29 14.36
C ASP A 293 -13.95 9.80 12.97
N LEU A 294 -14.48 8.58 12.90
CA LEU A 294 -14.88 7.96 11.65
C LEU A 294 -16.16 8.57 11.03
N SER A 295 -16.99 9.28 11.80
CA SER A 295 -18.32 9.71 11.36
C SER A 295 -18.27 10.61 10.12
N ALA A 296 -17.36 11.59 10.11
CA ALA A 296 -17.20 12.52 9.00
C ALA A 296 -16.70 11.82 7.72
N ILE A 297 -15.80 10.85 7.87
CA ILE A 297 -15.20 10.08 6.76
C ILE A 297 -16.26 9.19 6.11
N ILE A 298 -16.97 8.42 6.92
CA ILE A 298 -18.02 7.51 6.43
C ILE A 298 -19.16 8.26 5.76
N THR A 299 -19.56 9.42 6.31
CA THR A 299 -20.59 10.27 5.69
C THR A 299 -20.17 10.80 4.32
N ARG A 300 -18.88 11.12 4.12
CA ARG A 300 -18.35 11.62 2.84
C ARG A 300 -18.19 10.53 1.79
N HIS A 301 -17.91 9.30 2.22
CA HIS A 301 -17.57 8.18 1.34
C HIS A 301 -18.48 6.96 1.59
N PRO A 302 -19.80 7.07 1.35
CA PRO A 302 -20.76 6.00 1.68
C PRO A 302 -20.66 4.78 0.78
N ASN A 303 -19.93 4.87 -0.33
CA ASN A 303 -19.80 3.80 -1.33
C ASN A 303 -18.55 2.92 -1.15
N LEU A 304 -17.86 3.05 0.00
CA LEU A 304 -16.66 2.27 0.23
C LEU A 304 -16.96 0.76 0.24
N ILE A 305 -16.15 0.05 -0.54
CA ILE A 305 -16.10 -1.43 -0.57
C ILE A 305 -14.87 -1.95 0.16
N TRP A 306 -13.85 -1.12 0.30
CA TRP A 306 -12.61 -1.42 1.01
C TRP A 306 -12.26 -0.29 1.96
N LEU A 307 -12.09 -0.60 3.24
CA LEU A 307 -11.67 0.35 4.25
C LEU A 307 -10.52 -0.25 5.05
N GLY A 308 -9.34 0.39 4.96
CA GLY A 308 -8.16 0.08 5.74
C GLY A 308 -7.85 1.19 6.73
N LEU A 309 -7.72 0.85 8.01
CA LEU A 309 -7.46 1.79 9.10
C LEU A 309 -6.25 1.30 9.89
N TYR A 310 -5.19 2.09 9.94
CA TYR A 310 -3.92 1.71 10.55
C TYR A 310 -3.48 2.78 11.56
N GLY A 311 -3.44 2.39 12.84
CA GLY A 311 -2.88 3.20 13.92
C GLY A 311 -1.38 3.00 14.11
N HIS A 312 -0.81 3.66 15.16
CA HIS A 312 0.63 3.54 15.48
C HIS A 312 0.98 3.58 16.99
N PRO A 313 0.25 3.04 17.91
CA PRO A 313 -1.19 2.76 17.99
C PRO A 313 -2.05 4.04 17.93
N GLY A 314 -3.34 3.91 17.59
CA GLY A 314 -4.26 5.02 17.49
C GLY A 314 -5.61 4.78 18.17
N VAL A 315 -6.31 5.85 18.46
CA VAL A 315 -7.68 5.83 19.00
C VAL A 315 -8.66 6.17 17.87
N ILE A 316 -9.75 5.42 17.80
CA ILE A 316 -10.86 5.74 16.90
C ILE A 316 -12.16 5.83 17.66
N SER A 317 -13.00 6.75 17.24
CA SER A 317 -14.34 6.97 17.79
C SER A 317 -15.43 6.79 16.71
N ASN A 318 -16.67 6.64 17.16
CA ASN A 318 -17.83 6.47 16.28
C ASN A 318 -17.75 5.27 15.32
N VAL A 319 -17.11 4.16 15.75
CA VAL A 319 -16.94 2.94 14.94
C VAL A 319 -18.29 2.39 14.45
N SER A 320 -19.37 2.61 15.21
CA SER A 320 -20.73 2.20 14.84
C SER A 320 -21.22 2.80 13.53
N CYS A 321 -20.63 3.91 13.04
CA CYS A 321 -21.01 4.50 11.76
C CYS A 321 -20.63 3.62 10.54
N ILE A 322 -19.67 2.69 10.70
CA ILE A 322 -19.28 1.72 9.65
C ILE A 322 -20.50 0.92 9.15
N LYS A 323 -21.53 0.72 9.98
CA LYS A 323 -22.80 0.08 9.56
C LYS A 323 -23.51 0.75 8.38
N GLN A 324 -23.15 2.01 8.05
CA GLN A 324 -23.69 2.73 6.91
C GLN A 324 -23.10 2.24 5.57
N LEU A 325 -21.92 1.61 5.59
CA LEU A 325 -21.21 1.12 4.41
C LEU A 325 -21.78 -0.23 3.95
N LYS A 326 -22.95 -0.21 3.30
CA LYS A 326 -23.67 -1.44 2.90
C LYS A 326 -22.95 -2.26 1.85
N GLU A 327 -22.09 -1.62 1.04
CA GLU A 327 -21.29 -2.27 -0.01
C GLU A 327 -19.90 -2.71 0.49
N LEU A 328 -19.59 -2.54 1.78
CA LEU A 328 -18.27 -2.89 2.31
C LEU A 328 -18.02 -4.38 2.22
N GLU A 329 -16.96 -4.76 1.50
CA GLU A 329 -16.51 -6.15 1.33
C GLU A 329 -15.27 -6.45 2.19
N THR A 330 -14.42 -5.44 2.44
CA THR A 330 -13.20 -5.60 3.21
C THR A 330 -13.05 -4.52 4.28
N LEU A 331 -12.82 -4.94 5.51
CA LEU A 331 -12.48 -4.07 6.63
C LEU A 331 -11.19 -4.54 7.29
N LEU A 332 -10.19 -3.67 7.31
CA LEU A 332 -8.90 -3.88 7.96
C LEU A 332 -8.74 -2.86 9.08
N MET A 333 -8.43 -3.29 10.29
CA MET A 333 -8.19 -2.41 11.44
C MET A 333 -6.97 -2.90 12.22
N PHE A 334 -5.92 -2.10 12.24
CA PHE A 334 -4.62 -2.46 12.82
C PHE A 334 -4.18 -1.42 13.84
N ASP A 335 -3.75 -1.88 15.02
CA ASP A 335 -3.26 -1.01 16.10
C ASP A 335 -4.24 0.11 16.48
N LEU A 336 -5.52 -0.22 16.55
CA LEU A 336 -6.60 0.73 16.82
C LEU A 336 -7.39 0.37 18.07
N PHE A 337 -7.72 1.40 18.85
CA PHE A 337 -8.36 1.34 20.16
C PHE A 337 -9.49 2.35 20.27
N GLY A 338 -10.11 2.50 21.44
CA GLY A 338 -11.16 3.49 21.69
C GLY A 338 -12.57 3.00 21.36
N PHE A 339 -12.74 1.71 21.07
CA PHE A 339 -14.04 1.10 20.81
C PHE A 339 -14.27 -0.16 21.63
N SER A 340 -15.52 -0.43 21.93
CA SER A 340 -15.98 -1.66 22.58
C SER A 340 -16.66 -2.60 21.58
N TYR A 341 -17.06 -3.75 22.06
CA TYR A 341 -17.87 -4.67 21.25
C TYR A 341 -19.22 -4.06 20.82
N ASP A 342 -19.87 -3.29 21.72
CA ASP A 342 -21.19 -2.70 21.45
C ASP A 342 -21.14 -1.59 20.39
N ASP A 343 -19.95 -1.02 20.15
CA ASP A 343 -19.71 -0.02 19.12
C ASP A 343 -19.50 -0.64 17.73
N PHE A 344 -19.22 -1.94 17.66
CA PHE A 344 -18.87 -2.59 16.40
C PHE A 344 -20.13 -3.08 15.65
N PRO A 345 -20.21 -2.90 14.29
CA PRO A 345 -21.34 -3.35 13.50
C PRO A 345 -21.65 -4.85 13.65
N LEU A 346 -22.91 -5.22 13.52
CA LEU A 346 -23.30 -6.62 13.43
C LEU A 346 -23.08 -7.16 12.00
N PRO A 347 -22.93 -8.49 11.80
CA PRO A 347 -22.85 -9.07 10.46
C PRO A 347 -24.04 -8.74 9.57
N SER A 348 -25.24 -8.55 10.16
CA SER A 348 -26.44 -8.12 9.45
C SER A 348 -26.37 -6.66 8.96
N ASP A 349 -25.54 -5.85 9.58
CA ASP A 349 -25.35 -4.46 9.18
C ASP A 349 -24.43 -4.32 7.96
N LEU A 350 -23.54 -5.30 7.75
CA LEU A 350 -22.56 -5.36 6.68
C LEU A 350 -22.77 -6.62 5.83
N PRO A 351 -23.85 -6.68 5.04
CA PRO A 351 -24.26 -7.91 4.35
C PRO A 351 -23.28 -8.38 3.26
N ASN A 352 -22.45 -7.50 2.74
CA ASN A 352 -21.45 -7.78 1.71
C ASN A 352 -20.04 -8.02 2.27
N LEU A 353 -19.86 -7.95 3.61
CA LEU A 353 -18.53 -8.10 4.20
C LEU A 353 -18.04 -9.55 4.03
N GLU A 354 -16.96 -9.70 3.28
CA GLU A 354 -16.29 -10.98 3.01
C GLU A 354 -15.02 -11.13 3.85
N TRP A 355 -14.29 -10.04 4.10
CA TRP A 355 -12.99 -10.03 4.76
C TRP A 355 -12.97 -9.07 5.93
N LEU A 356 -12.70 -9.60 7.12
CA LEU A 356 -12.49 -8.82 8.34
C LEU A 356 -11.16 -9.18 8.97
N TRP A 357 -10.25 -8.22 9.00
CA TRP A 357 -8.95 -8.40 9.63
C TRP A 357 -8.75 -7.38 10.74
N LEU A 358 -8.75 -7.86 11.99
CA LEU A 358 -8.49 -7.09 13.19
C LEU A 358 -7.17 -7.55 13.81
N GLN A 359 -6.23 -6.65 13.94
CA GLN A 359 -4.93 -6.94 14.55
C GLN A 359 -4.58 -5.87 15.56
N SER A 360 -4.11 -6.28 16.75
CA SER A 360 -3.72 -5.35 17.79
C SER A 360 -4.86 -4.36 18.15
N VAL A 361 -6.02 -4.92 18.52
CA VAL A 361 -7.22 -4.20 18.95
C VAL A 361 -7.56 -4.59 20.39
N PRO A 362 -8.50 -3.86 21.07
CA PRO A 362 -8.88 -4.18 22.45
C PRO A 362 -9.29 -5.65 22.62
N ALA A 363 -8.74 -6.30 23.65
CA ALA A 363 -8.85 -7.76 23.81
C ALA A 363 -10.30 -8.24 23.96
N ASP A 364 -11.12 -7.49 24.69
CA ASP A 364 -12.51 -7.88 24.94
C ASP A 364 -13.37 -7.68 23.69
N ALA A 365 -13.21 -6.55 23.01
CA ALA A 365 -13.87 -6.28 21.74
C ALA A 365 -13.46 -7.33 20.68
N GLY A 366 -12.16 -7.56 20.49
CA GLY A 366 -11.67 -8.51 19.48
C GLY A 366 -12.16 -9.93 19.72
N LYS A 367 -12.20 -10.43 20.98
CA LYS A 367 -12.75 -11.75 21.30
C LYS A 367 -14.25 -11.85 21.01
N ALA A 368 -15.00 -10.81 21.32
CA ALA A 368 -16.44 -10.78 21.09
C ALA A 368 -16.76 -10.69 19.59
N ILE A 369 -16.07 -9.82 18.84
CA ILE A 369 -16.21 -9.71 17.38
C ILE A 369 -15.85 -11.01 16.69
N LYS A 370 -14.75 -11.66 17.11
CA LYS A 370 -14.35 -12.97 16.55
C LYS A 370 -15.46 -14.02 16.70
N ARG A 371 -16.13 -14.06 17.86
CA ARG A 371 -17.28 -15.00 18.08
C ARG A 371 -18.47 -14.63 17.20
N LEU A 372 -18.75 -13.34 17.05
CA LEU A 372 -19.88 -12.83 16.29
C LEU A 372 -19.78 -13.13 14.79
N TYR A 373 -18.58 -12.92 14.20
CA TYR A 373 -18.34 -13.06 12.76
C TYR A 373 -17.90 -14.47 12.33
N LYS A 374 -17.58 -15.36 13.29
CA LYS A 374 -17.15 -16.73 12.99
C LYS A 374 -18.18 -17.47 12.13
N ASN A 375 -17.73 -18.03 11.00
CA ASN A 375 -18.53 -18.74 10.01
C ASN A 375 -19.66 -17.89 9.35
N LYS A 376 -19.56 -16.57 9.39
CA LYS A 376 -20.52 -15.67 8.75
C LYS A 376 -19.93 -14.86 7.60
N ILE A 377 -18.62 -14.84 7.51
CA ILE A 377 -17.87 -14.18 6.43
C ILE A 377 -16.80 -15.14 5.91
N GLN A 378 -16.26 -14.84 4.74
CA GLN A 378 -15.31 -15.71 4.04
C GLN A 378 -13.96 -15.80 4.74
N ASP A 379 -13.41 -14.68 5.17
CA ASP A 379 -12.12 -14.63 5.88
C ASP A 379 -12.20 -13.75 7.13
N LEU A 380 -11.88 -14.35 8.28
CA LEU A 380 -11.87 -13.69 9.57
C LEU A 380 -10.53 -13.88 10.25
N VAL A 381 -9.74 -12.82 10.31
CA VAL A 381 -8.48 -12.80 11.05
C VAL A 381 -8.63 -11.87 12.25
N VAL A 382 -8.48 -12.42 13.45
CA VAL A 382 -8.41 -11.64 14.69
C VAL A 382 -7.20 -12.10 15.47
N SER A 383 -6.20 -11.25 15.57
CA SER A 383 -4.89 -11.59 16.13
C SER A 383 -4.31 -10.48 17.02
N LYS A 384 -3.30 -10.83 17.81
CA LYS A 384 -2.51 -9.89 18.60
C LYS A 384 -3.35 -8.97 19.48
N LEU A 385 -4.36 -9.51 20.17
CA LEU A 385 -5.26 -8.73 21.02
C LEU A 385 -4.48 -8.08 22.18
N ARG A 386 -4.80 -6.83 22.49
CA ARG A 386 -4.07 -5.99 23.45
C ARG A 386 -4.92 -5.60 24.64
N SER A 387 -4.28 -5.48 25.81
CA SER A 387 -4.93 -4.91 26.99
C SER A 387 -4.85 -3.39 27.02
N ASN A 388 -5.68 -2.75 27.84
CA ASN A 388 -5.63 -1.31 28.04
C ASN A 388 -4.29 -0.84 28.63
N GLU A 389 -3.68 -1.65 29.49
CA GLU A 389 -2.37 -1.35 30.07
C GLU A 389 -1.30 -1.32 28.97
N TRP A 390 -1.34 -2.30 28.06
CA TRP A 390 -0.43 -2.32 26.92
C TRP A 390 -0.58 -1.06 26.06
N LEU A 391 -1.81 -0.63 25.81
CA LEU A 391 -2.08 0.59 25.04
C LEU A 391 -1.45 1.82 25.71
N GLN A 392 -1.72 2.03 27.01
CA GLN A 392 -1.16 3.15 27.77
C GLN A 392 0.37 3.17 27.75
N GLU A 393 1.01 2.00 27.75
CA GLU A 393 2.46 1.88 27.70
C GLU A 393 3.05 2.14 26.30
N ASN A 394 2.29 1.93 25.25
CA ASN A 394 2.79 1.91 23.88
C ASN A 394 2.26 3.04 22.96
N MET A 395 1.30 3.87 23.42
CA MET A 395 0.76 4.99 22.62
C MET A 395 1.86 5.92 22.05
N ASN A 396 2.90 6.19 22.85
CA ASN A 396 4.00 7.08 22.51
C ASN A 396 5.34 6.34 22.33
N ASN A 397 5.30 5.04 22.09
CA ASN A 397 6.52 4.25 21.92
C ASN A 397 6.98 4.26 20.46
N PRO A 398 8.03 5.00 20.08
CA PRO A 398 8.49 5.11 18.70
C PRO A 398 9.08 3.82 18.15
N LEU A 399 9.48 2.88 19.03
CA LEU A 399 9.98 1.56 18.65
C LEU A 399 8.87 0.49 18.62
N ARG A 400 7.60 0.90 18.63
CA ARG A 400 6.47 -0.02 18.72
C ARG A 400 6.45 -1.04 17.58
N HIS A 401 6.83 -0.64 16.36
CA HIS A 401 6.86 -1.50 15.18
C HIS A 401 7.90 -2.65 15.27
N TRP A 402 8.86 -2.55 16.21
CA TRP A 402 9.78 -3.64 16.54
C TRP A 402 9.09 -4.78 17.27
N ASP A 403 7.92 -4.56 17.85
CA ASP A 403 7.16 -5.62 18.50
C ASP A 403 6.68 -6.61 17.45
N GLU A 404 7.12 -7.85 17.58
CA GLU A 404 6.75 -8.93 16.65
C GLU A 404 7.41 -8.87 15.26
N ASN A 405 8.44 -8.04 15.09
CA ASN A 405 9.36 -8.18 13.97
C ASN A 405 10.08 -9.53 14.07
N GLU A 406 10.06 -10.33 13.01
CA GLU A 406 10.66 -11.68 13.01
C GLU A 406 12.18 -11.68 13.21
N PHE A 407 12.86 -10.57 12.88
CA PHE A 407 14.30 -10.40 13.03
C PHE A 407 14.68 -9.82 14.41
N ILE A 408 13.73 -9.25 15.15
CA ILE A 408 13.97 -8.64 16.47
C ILE A 408 13.35 -9.48 17.58
N PRO A 409 14.14 -10.25 18.34
CA PRO A 409 13.62 -11.04 19.44
C PRO A 409 12.87 -10.18 20.47
N LYS A 410 11.75 -10.66 20.98
CA LYS A 410 10.91 -9.96 21.98
C LYS A 410 11.70 -9.43 23.19
N SER A 411 12.70 -10.20 23.64
CA SER A 411 13.55 -9.78 24.76
C SER A 411 14.43 -8.57 24.44
N LYS A 412 14.83 -8.38 23.15
CA LYS A 412 15.56 -7.22 22.68
C LYS A 412 14.66 -6.01 22.54
N TYR A 413 13.48 -6.20 21.92
CA TYR A 413 12.45 -5.18 21.87
C TYR A 413 12.15 -4.60 23.27
N ASN A 414 11.86 -5.46 24.26
CA ASN A 414 11.55 -5.00 25.61
C ASN A 414 12.69 -4.18 26.24
N LYS A 415 13.95 -4.56 25.98
CA LYS A 415 15.12 -3.82 26.46
C LYS A 415 15.31 -2.49 25.71
N ALA A 416 15.09 -2.48 24.39
CA ALA A 416 15.15 -1.25 23.59
C ALA A 416 14.12 -0.22 24.08
N VAL A 417 12.89 -0.66 24.31
CA VAL A 417 11.83 0.20 24.90
C VAL A 417 12.21 0.70 26.30
N ALA A 418 12.86 -0.14 27.13
CA ALA A 418 13.34 0.29 28.44
C ALA A 418 14.44 1.35 28.34
N LEU A 419 15.38 1.20 27.39
CA LEU A 419 16.41 2.22 27.12
C LEU A 419 15.79 3.55 26.68
N TRP A 420 14.82 3.51 25.77
CA TRP A 420 14.10 4.70 25.33
C TRP A 420 13.34 5.38 26.47
N LYS A 421 12.57 4.63 27.27
CA LYS A 421 11.84 5.15 28.45
C LYS A 421 12.79 5.82 29.44
N GLU A 422 13.94 5.21 29.70
CA GLU A 422 14.95 5.77 30.60
C GLU A 422 15.59 7.05 30.03
N ALA A 423 15.93 7.06 28.73
CA ALA A 423 16.42 8.26 28.08
C ALA A 423 15.38 9.40 28.15
N ARG A 424 14.11 9.10 27.85
CA ARG A 424 12.99 10.06 27.94
C ARG A 424 12.88 10.64 29.35
N ARG A 425 12.89 9.80 30.37
CA ARG A 425 12.86 10.24 31.78
C ARG A 425 14.00 11.20 32.09
N LYS A 426 15.24 10.84 31.68
CA LYS A 426 16.44 11.66 31.94
C LYS A 426 16.38 13.01 31.19
N VAL A 427 15.88 13.02 29.94
CA VAL A 427 15.72 14.26 29.15
C VAL A 427 14.73 15.21 29.83
N PHE A 428 13.57 14.70 30.27
CA PHE A 428 12.57 15.52 30.96
C PHE A 428 13.08 16.02 32.34
N GLU A 429 13.92 15.25 33.04
CA GLU A 429 14.59 15.74 34.26
C GLU A 429 15.58 16.85 33.93
N ALA A 430 16.45 16.66 32.92
CA ALA A 430 17.41 17.66 32.49
C ALA A 430 16.73 18.97 31.96
N ALA A 431 15.55 18.87 31.37
CA ALA A 431 14.79 20.02 30.89
C ALA A 431 14.34 20.98 32.01
N LYS A 432 14.36 20.53 33.29
CA LYS A 432 14.07 21.40 34.43
C LYS A 432 15.22 22.38 34.73
N GLU A 433 16.42 22.12 34.20
CA GLU A 433 17.63 22.91 34.38
C GLU A 433 18.16 23.45 33.04
N PRO A 434 17.53 24.49 32.46
CA PRO A 434 17.83 24.96 31.10
C PRO A 434 19.31 25.33 30.85
N ASN A 435 20.02 25.81 31.89
CA ASN A 435 21.41 26.24 31.78
C ASN A 435 22.41 25.12 31.50
N THR A 436 22.11 23.91 31.95
CA THR A 436 22.95 22.70 31.78
C THR A 436 22.33 21.69 30.82
N PHE A 437 21.20 22.02 30.23
CA PHE A 437 20.41 21.10 29.43
C PHE A 437 21.21 20.55 28.25
N SER A 438 21.90 21.40 27.49
CA SER A 438 22.67 21.00 26.31
C SER A 438 23.73 19.94 26.68
N ASP A 439 24.55 20.17 27.69
CA ASP A 439 25.59 19.23 28.09
C ASP A 439 24.98 17.90 28.60
N SER A 440 23.88 18.00 29.34
CA SER A 440 23.16 16.83 29.86
C SER A 440 22.63 15.96 28.73
N ILE A 441 22.09 16.55 27.65
CA ILE A 441 21.53 15.81 26.50
C ILE A 441 22.60 15.03 25.75
N PHE A 442 23.78 15.60 25.52
CA PHE A 442 24.89 14.88 24.90
C PHE A 442 25.31 13.64 25.72
N SER A 443 25.34 13.78 27.04
CA SER A 443 25.61 12.64 27.94
C SER A 443 24.51 11.59 27.88
N ILE A 444 23.23 12.01 27.90
CA ILE A 444 22.09 11.08 27.85
C ILE A 444 22.05 10.34 26.52
N ALA A 445 22.30 11.04 25.39
CA ALA A 445 22.37 10.43 24.06
C ALA A 445 23.51 9.40 23.98
N SER A 446 24.69 9.75 24.55
CA SER A 446 25.81 8.82 24.62
C SER A 446 25.48 7.54 25.40
N ASP A 447 24.86 7.68 26.58
CA ASP A 447 24.41 6.54 27.39
C ASP A 447 23.39 5.67 26.69
N TYR A 448 22.45 6.33 25.96
CA TYR A 448 21.40 5.68 25.18
C TYR A 448 22.00 4.80 24.09
N ILE A 449 22.90 5.35 23.26
CA ILE A 449 23.58 4.59 22.20
C ILE A 449 24.44 3.47 22.79
N GLU A 450 25.16 3.72 23.90
CA GLU A 450 25.94 2.66 24.55
C GLU A 450 25.05 1.50 25.08
N GLY A 451 23.83 1.82 25.51
CA GLY A 451 22.82 0.82 25.85
C GLY A 451 22.49 -0.10 24.64
N PHE A 452 22.31 0.46 23.46
CA PHE A 452 22.08 -0.30 22.23
C PHE A 452 23.34 -1.07 21.78
N ASN A 453 24.52 -0.50 21.89
CA ASN A 453 25.78 -1.22 21.66
C ASN A 453 25.87 -2.51 22.50
N LYS A 454 25.50 -2.44 23.79
CA LYS A 454 25.47 -3.62 24.69
C LYS A 454 24.39 -4.61 24.26
N LEU A 455 23.27 -4.12 23.76
CA LEU A 455 22.15 -4.95 23.32
C LEU A 455 22.47 -5.70 22.03
N ASP A 456 23.18 -5.06 21.10
CA ASP A 456 23.57 -5.64 19.82
C ASP A 456 24.74 -6.63 19.92
N ARG A 457 25.72 -6.36 20.81
CA ARG A 457 26.99 -7.15 20.95
C ARG A 457 26.80 -8.66 21.08
N ARG A 458 25.69 -9.11 21.70
CA ARG A 458 25.46 -10.54 21.93
C ARG A 458 24.90 -11.29 20.72
N SER A 459 24.23 -10.59 19.84
CA SER A 459 23.62 -11.10 18.62
C SER A 459 23.23 -9.87 17.83
N ALA A 460 23.94 -9.61 16.74
CA ALA A 460 23.65 -8.47 15.86
C ALA A 460 22.21 -8.53 15.34
N PHE A 461 21.52 -7.40 15.38
CA PHE A 461 20.16 -7.23 14.85
C PHE A 461 19.91 -5.79 14.40
N ILE A 462 20.84 -4.86 14.70
CA ILE A 462 20.74 -3.45 14.30
C ILE A 462 21.38 -3.31 12.92
N GLU A 463 20.54 -3.11 11.93
CA GLU A 463 20.93 -2.79 10.56
C GLU A 463 20.59 -1.32 10.23
N THR A 464 20.45 -0.98 8.99
CA THR A 464 20.23 0.41 8.58
C THR A 464 18.88 0.95 9.08
N GLU A 465 17.82 0.16 9.00
CA GLU A 465 16.47 0.58 9.44
C GLU A 465 16.42 0.74 10.95
N GLU A 466 16.89 -0.25 11.71
CA GLU A 466 16.90 -0.18 13.18
C GLU A 466 17.77 0.97 13.70
N ARG A 467 18.86 1.29 13.01
CA ARG A 467 19.70 2.44 13.32
C ARG A 467 18.92 3.75 13.21
N GLU A 468 18.23 3.94 12.10
CA GLU A 468 17.41 5.16 11.89
C GLU A 468 16.29 5.24 12.94
N ASP A 469 15.66 4.12 13.26
CA ASP A 469 14.63 4.06 14.29
C ASP A 469 15.15 4.46 15.66
N ILE A 470 16.33 3.96 16.08
CA ILE A 470 16.98 4.32 17.35
C ILE A 470 17.24 5.83 17.39
N PHE A 471 17.75 6.40 16.32
CA PHE A 471 18.05 7.83 16.23
C PHE A 471 16.79 8.67 16.24
N ASN A 472 15.78 8.28 15.47
CA ASN A 472 14.49 8.97 15.43
C ASN A 472 13.74 8.87 16.74
N ALA A 473 13.83 7.73 17.43
CA ALA A 473 13.27 7.55 18.76
C ALA A 473 13.91 8.47 19.80
N PHE A 474 15.21 8.75 19.71
CA PHE A 474 15.83 9.74 20.60
C PHE A 474 15.43 11.17 20.20
N LYS A 475 15.39 11.48 18.90
CA LYS A 475 14.98 12.81 18.39
C LYS A 475 13.54 13.15 18.80
N SER A 476 12.62 12.16 18.76
CA SER A 476 11.23 12.38 19.18
C SER A 476 11.08 12.80 20.65
N ILE A 477 12.00 12.36 21.52
CA ILE A 477 12.02 12.83 22.92
C ILE A 477 12.31 14.33 22.98
N LEU A 478 13.16 14.82 22.09
CA LEU A 478 13.56 16.24 22.07
C LEU A 478 12.46 17.13 21.45
N ASP A 479 11.60 16.56 20.60
CA ASP A 479 10.46 17.28 20.05
C ASP A 479 9.38 17.53 21.10
N ASP A 480 9.35 16.68 22.17
CA ASP A 480 8.47 16.87 23.33
C ASP A 480 8.93 17.96 24.30
N VAL A 481 10.11 18.55 24.08
CA VAL A 481 10.71 19.57 24.97
C VAL A 481 10.97 20.87 24.18
N ASP A 482 10.40 21.98 24.64
CA ASP A 482 10.56 23.30 24.00
C ASP A 482 11.90 23.97 24.38
N LEU A 483 13.02 23.30 24.04
CA LEU A 483 14.39 23.80 24.28
C LEU A 483 15.25 23.62 23.03
N LYS A 484 16.06 24.65 22.73
CA LYS A 484 16.96 24.64 21.57
C LYS A 484 18.16 23.73 21.81
N ILE A 485 18.43 22.82 20.87
CA ILE A 485 19.58 21.93 20.83
C ILE A 485 20.22 22.00 19.44
N ASP A 486 21.54 21.93 19.41
CA ASP A 486 22.28 21.68 18.17
C ASP A 486 22.11 20.21 17.76
N ARG A 487 21.15 19.99 16.86
CA ARG A 487 20.77 18.64 16.38
C ARG A 487 21.87 17.99 15.53
N GLU A 488 22.68 18.79 14.83
CA GLU A 488 23.80 18.28 14.02
C GLU A 488 24.92 17.73 14.92
N SER A 489 25.33 18.52 15.92
CA SER A 489 26.30 18.04 16.90
C SER A 489 25.82 16.84 17.68
N LEU A 490 24.53 16.78 18.02
CA LEU A 490 23.93 15.61 18.67
C LEU A 490 23.99 14.37 17.79
N GLN A 491 23.59 14.50 16.52
CA GLN A 491 23.67 13.40 15.55
C GLN A 491 25.10 12.88 15.45
N LYS A 492 26.09 13.76 15.38
CA LYS A 492 27.50 13.41 15.32
C LYS A 492 27.96 12.61 16.56
N VAL A 493 27.55 13.04 17.75
CA VAL A 493 27.86 12.31 18.99
C VAL A 493 27.26 10.91 18.98
N MET A 494 26.02 10.77 18.55
CA MET A 494 25.35 9.46 18.44
C MET A 494 26.07 8.55 17.42
N ASP A 495 26.46 9.09 16.27
CA ASP A 495 27.21 8.37 15.23
C ASP A 495 28.61 7.93 15.70
N GLU A 496 29.33 8.79 16.40
CA GLU A 496 30.67 8.49 16.94
C GLU A 496 30.65 7.42 18.05
N LYS A 497 29.54 7.33 18.80
CA LYS A 497 29.39 6.40 19.91
C LYS A 497 28.91 5.01 19.53
N ARG A 498 28.24 4.87 18.38
CA ARG A 498 27.71 3.57 17.93
C ARG A 498 28.83 2.60 17.52
N SER A 499 28.57 1.31 17.72
CA SER A 499 29.50 0.23 17.36
C SER A 499 28.88 -0.85 16.44
N TRP A 500 27.70 -0.58 15.91
CA TRP A 500 26.91 -1.37 14.96
C TRP A 500 26.66 -0.62 13.66
#